data_cd3474bf28f4aa9d72595b48b97bd4d6
#
_entry.id   cd3474bf28f4aa9d72595b48b97bd4d6
#
_cell.length_a   1.000
_cell.length_b   1.000
_cell.length_c   1.000
_cell.angle_alpha   90.00
_cell.angle_beta   90.00
_cell.angle_gamma   90.00
#
_symmetry.space_group_name_H-M   'P 1'
#
loop_
_entity.id
_entity.type
_entity.pdbx_description
1 polymer ?
#
loop_
_entity_poly.entity_id
_entity_poly.type
_entity_poly.pdbx_seq_one_letter_code
_entity_poly.pdbx_strand_id
1 'polypeptide(L)'
;MDESEGAGLQEWNNLQEKQTALFAAATTEIETARLKVRELERELSVWKIAHKVISDEKDAMVKKVSRLEQEIGKWTGDKPLIVALIDGDGHLFTQDLFSAGQAGGRTAATLLREALLGYVADKTPGIANRAEILLTIFWNGKGLKETLMRNNVCTWDEFDGFCHGFNQSTHLFSIVDAGNGKEAADTKIKEHLRLFTHFPQTELVFFGGGHDNGYTSTLTSLETEGLLHKVVLVRGYSDLAQEIRHLRLTELLTTGIFMTKKLISSPIKGNNKPLPLDFHTKSPSSSSDVMSLTEIPGGGTDQVSRVTFYR
;
A
#
# COMPACT_ATOMS: atom_id res chain seq x y z
N MET A 1 -18.10 14.20 112.22
CA MET A 1 -19.01 14.22 111.05
C MET A 1 -18.50 15.08 109.89
N ASP A 2 -17.29 15.65 109.93
CA ASP A 2 -16.82 16.68 109.01
C ASP A 2 -15.82 16.18 107.91
N GLU A 3 -15.21 15.02 108.07
CA GLU A 3 -14.23 14.50 107.06
C GLU A 3 -14.92 13.78 105.87
N SER A 4 -16.12 13.26 106.07
CA SER A 4 -16.87 12.54 105.00
C SER A 4 -17.57 13.52 104.00
N GLU A 5 -18.00 14.68 104.50
CA GLU A 5 -18.60 15.72 103.65
C GLU A 5 -17.53 16.42 102.75
N GLY A 6 -16.32 16.63 103.31
CA GLY A 6 -15.20 17.18 102.52
C GLY A 6 -14.72 16.29 101.35
N ALA A 7 -14.70 14.98 101.59
CA ALA A 7 -14.30 14.05 100.55
C ALA A 7 -15.34 13.93 99.42
N GLY A 8 -16.64 13.99 99.70
CA GLY A 8 -17.71 14.01 98.73
C GLY A 8 -17.71 15.26 97.85
N LEU A 9 -17.45 16.43 98.47
CA LEU A 9 -17.33 17.69 97.76
C LEU A 9 -16.16 17.73 96.83
N GLN A 10 -15.03 17.13 97.23
CA GLN A 10 -13.84 16.99 96.39
C GLN A 10 -14.05 16.08 95.19
N GLU A 11 -14.74 14.94 95.37
CA GLU A 11 -15.10 14.01 94.31
C GLU A 11 -16.09 14.62 93.31
N TRP A 12 -17.07 15.39 93.79
CA TRP A 12 -18.00 16.15 92.94
C TRP A 12 -17.25 17.19 92.09
N ASN A 13 -16.40 18.00 92.66
CA ASN A 13 -15.59 18.96 91.87
C ASN A 13 -14.72 18.32 90.83
N ASN A 14 -14.11 17.18 91.14
CA ASN A 14 -13.30 16.40 90.20
C ASN A 14 -14.16 15.86 89.06
N LEU A 15 -15.34 15.38 89.32
CA LEU A 15 -16.32 14.93 88.31
C LEU A 15 -16.77 16.11 87.42
N GLN A 16 -17.01 17.27 87.98
CA GLN A 16 -17.39 18.46 87.23
C GLN A 16 -16.25 18.99 86.30
N GLU A 17 -15.01 18.95 86.82
CA GLU A 17 -13.86 19.28 85.99
C GLU A 17 -13.66 18.28 84.81
N LYS A 18 -13.79 17.00 85.09
CA LYS A 18 -13.77 15.95 84.05
C LYS A 18 -14.86 16.12 83.01
N GLN A 19 -16.06 16.41 83.43
CA GLN A 19 -17.19 16.68 82.57
C GLN A 19 -16.96 17.92 81.69
N THR A 20 -16.44 18.98 82.24
CA THR A 20 -16.12 20.23 81.53
C THR A 20 -15.01 20.00 80.49
N ALA A 21 -13.98 19.25 80.89
CA ALA A 21 -12.92 18.92 80.02
C ALA A 21 -13.40 18.02 78.83
N LEU A 22 -14.26 17.05 79.08
CA LEU A 22 -14.87 16.21 78.02
C LEU A 22 -15.73 17.02 77.06
N PHE A 23 -16.56 17.95 77.57
CA PHE A 23 -17.34 18.83 76.73
C PHE A 23 -16.49 19.77 75.90
N ALA A 24 -15.40 20.32 76.45
CA ALA A 24 -14.45 21.14 75.67
C ALA A 24 -13.77 20.36 74.60
N ALA A 25 -13.29 19.11 74.87
CA ALA A 25 -12.67 18.24 73.88
C ALA A 25 -13.64 17.86 72.75
N ALA A 26 -14.88 17.47 73.10
CA ALA A 26 -15.92 17.14 72.16
C ALA A 26 -16.29 18.34 71.25
N THR A 27 -16.38 19.54 71.83
CA THR A 27 -16.65 20.76 71.07
C THR A 27 -15.52 21.07 70.06
N THR A 28 -14.30 20.95 70.51
CA THR A 28 -13.12 21.12 69.61
C THR A 28 -13.10 20.12 68.49
N GLU A 29 -13.38 18.86 68.77
CA GLU A 29 -13.48 17.79 67.77
C GLU A 29 -14.60 18.06 66.74
N ILE A 30 -15.77 18.50 67.21
CA ILE A 30 -16.89 18.88 66.34
C ILE A 30 -16.50 20.05 65.41
N GLU A 31 -15.81 21.06 65.95
CA GLU A 31 -15.37 22.22 65.16
C GLU A 31 -14.34 21.82 64.12
N THR A 32 -13.36 21.00 64.47
CA THR A 32 -12.36 20.49 63.52
C THR A 32 -13.01 19.64 62.44
N ALA A 33 -13.94 18.76 62.79
CA ALA A 33 -14.71 17.96 61.84
C ALA A 33 -15.52 18.84 60.87
N ARG A 34 -16.18 19.90 61.39
CA ARG A 34 -16.94 20.87 60.57
C ARG A 34 -16.03 21.65 59.60
N LEU A 35 -14.82 22.00 60.01
CA LEU A 35 -13.83 22.63 59.12
C LEU A 35 -13.42 21.68 58.00
N LYS A 36 -13.16 20.42 58.34
CA LYS A 36 -12.78 19.41 57.36
C LYS A 36 -13.90 19.11 56.36
N VAL A 37 -15.15 19.02 56.83
CA VAL A 37 -16.30 18.87 55.92
C VAL A 37 -16.39 20.04 54.95
N ARG A 38 -16.26 21.29 55.40
CA ARG A 38 -16.28 22.45 54.49
C ARG A 38 -15.14 22.47 53.49
N GLU A 39 -13.96 22.01 53.85
CA GLU A 39 -12.81 21.87 52.96
C GLU A 39 -13.10 20.82 51.87
N LEU A 40 -13.57 19.62 52.28
CA LEU A 40 -13.93 18.55 51.35
C LEU A 40 -15.09 18.93 50.41
N GLU A 41 -16.09 19.68 50.88
CA GLU A 41 -17.16 20.20 50.04
C GLU A 41 -16.64 21.18 48.97
N ARG A 42 -15.67 22.01 49.30
CA ARG A 42 -15.00 22.89 48.30
C ARG A 42 -14.21 22.09 47.30
N GLU A 43 -13.40 21.14 47.73
CA GLU A 43 -12.66 20.24 46.82
C GLU A 43 -13.59 19.48 45.89
N LEU A 44 -14.69 18.92 46.45
CA LEU A 44 -15.67 18.20 45.66
C LEU A 44 -16.34 19.10 44.59
N SER A 45 -16.60 20.37 44.93
CA SER A 45 -17.17 21.31 43.96
C SER A 45 -16.22 21.60 42.81
N VAL A 46 -14.92 21.78 43.07
CA VAL A 46 -13.88 21.95 42.06
C VAL A 46 -13.77 20.73 41.19
N TRP A 47 -13.73 19.54 41.78
CA TRP A 47 -13.68 18.27 41.02
C TRP A 47 -14.92 18.06 40.16
N LYS A 48 -16.11 18.40 40.61
CA LYS A 48 -17.35 18.33 39.82
C LYS A 48 -17.29 19.25 38.60
N ILE A 49 -16.79 20.47 38.77
CA ILE A 49 -16.64 21.42 37.66
C ILE A 49 -15.59 20.90 36.66
N ALA A 50 -14.42 20.47 37.12
CA ALA A 50 -13.37 19.93 36.29
C ALA A 50 -13.85 18.68 35.52
N HIS A 51 -14.52 17.76 36.19
CA HIS A 51 -15.08 16.56 35.55
C HIS A 51 -16.11 16.90 34.47
N LYS A 52 -16.96 17.90 34.74
CA LYS A 52 -17.95 18.35 33.74
C LYS A 52 -17.25 18.91 32.49
N VAL A 53 -16.23 19.76 32.64
CA VAL A 53 -15.47 20.32 31.52
C VAL A 53 -14.83 19.21 30.70
N ILE A 54 -14.13 18.26 31.35
CA ILE A 54 -13.50 17.12 30.66
C ILE A 54 -14.53 16.25 29.95
N SER A 55 -15.70 16.02 30.56
CA SER A 55 -16.79 15.26 29.92
C SER A 55 -17.35 15.97 28.69
N ASP A 56 -17.57 17.28 28.77
CA ASP A 56 -18.05 18.09 27.64
C ASP A 56 -17.03 18.13 26.50
N GLU A 57 -15.74 18.25 26.82
CA GLU A 57 -14.64 18.18 25.82
C GLU A 57 -14.56 16.79 25.17
N LYS A 58 -14.66 15.72 25.95
CA LYS A 58 -14.71 14.34 25.44
C LYS A 58 -15.87 14.16 24.45
N ASP A 59 -17.07 14.60 24.82
CA ASP A 59 -18.25 14.47 23.97
C ASP A 59 -18.13 15.30 22.67
N ALA A 60 -17.52 16.47 22.75
CA ALA A 60 -17.20 17.29 21.57
C ALA A 60 -16.18 16.58 20.66
N MET A 61 -15.16 15.96 21.25
CA MET A 61 -14.15 15.21 20.50
C MET A 61 -14.77 13.98 19.82
N VAL A 62 -15.60 13.21 20.51
CA VAL A 62 -16.33 12.06 19.94
C VAL A 62 -17.19 12.49 18.75
N LYS A 63 -17.95 13.58 18.88
CA LYS A 63 -18.75 14.13 17.77
C LYS A 63 -17.88 14.55 16.59
N LYS A 64 -16.72 15.16 16.87
CA LYS A 64 -15.76 15.55 15.81
C LYS A 64 -15.19 14.33 15.08
N VAL A 65 -14.81 13.28 15.82
CA VAL A 65 -14.33 12.02 15.24
C VAL A 65 -15.41 11.39 14.35
N SER A 66 -16.64 11.22 14.85
CA SER A 66 -17.74 10.64 14.06
C SER A 66 -18.06 11.45 12.81
N ARG A 67 -17.96 12.78 12.88
CA ARG A 67 -18.15 13.63 11.70
C ARG A 67 -17.03 13.43 10.68
N LEU A 68 -15.77 13.37 11.13
CA LEU A 68 -14.62 13.14 10.25
C LEU A 68 -14.68 11.74 9.61
N GLU A 69 -15.05 10.71 10.37
CA GLU A 69 -15.28 9.36 9.86
C GLU A 69 -16.38 9.34 8.79
N GLN A 70 -17.47 10.07 8.99
CA GLN A 70 -18.54 10.20 8.01
C GLN A 70 -18.09 10.97 6.76
N GLU A 71 -17.28 12.01 6.91
CA GLU A 71 -16.70 12.75 5.77
C GLU A 71 -15.72 11.86 4.99
N ILE A 72 -14.82 11.15 5.67
CA ILE A 72 -13.92 10.17 5.05
C ILE A 72 -14.71 9.09 4.31
N GLY A 73 -15.75 8.51 4.93
CA GLY A 73 -16.61 7.52 4.29
C GLY A 73 -17.28 8.00 3.00
N LYS A 74 -17.64 9.29 2.92
CA LYS A 74 -18.17 9.88 1.66
C LYS A 74 -17.11 9.97 0.56
N TRP A 75 -15.84 10.19 0.91
CA TRP A 75 -14.74 10.31 -0.05
C TRP A 75 -14.16 8.96 -0.47
N THR A 76 -14.09 8.01 0.46
CA THR A 76 -13.52 6.67 0.20
C THR A 76 -14.52 5.71 -0.41
N GLY A 77 -15.82 6.03 -0.37
CA GLY A 77 -16.89 5.11 -0.70
C GLY A 77 -16.94 3.93 0.29
N ASP A 78 -18.04 3.18 0.22
CA ASP A 78 -18.26 2.00 1.09
C ASP A 78 -17.52 0.74 0.59
N LYS A 79 -16.66 0.91 -0.45
CA LYS A 79 -15.96 -0.18 -1.12
C LYS A 79 -14.46 -0.12 -0.85
N PRO A 80 -13.93 -1.01 -0.02
CA PRO A 80 -12.49 -1.16 0.16
C PRO A 80 -11.83 -1.55 -1.16
N LEU A 81 -10.65 -1.00 -1.41
CA LEU A 81 -9.84 -1.26 -2.60
C LEU A 81 -8.74 -2.27 -2.27
N ILE A 82 -8.66 -3.30 -3.09
CA ILE A 82 -7.55 -4.26 -3.13
C ILE A 82 -6.80 -4.01 -4.43
N VAL A 83 -5.50 -3.82 -4.32
CA VAL A 83 -4.65 -3.56 -5.48
C VAL A 83 -3.69 -4.72 -5.67
N ALA A 84 -3.51 -5.20 -6.90
CA ALA A 84 -2.48 -6.18 -7.25
C ALA A 84 -1.57 -5.59 -8.34
N LEU A 85 -0.29 -5.49 -8.04
CA LEU A 85 0.76 -4.96 -8.92
C LEU A 85 1.77 -6.06 -9.16
N ILE A 86 1.81 -6.57 -10.37
CA ILE A 86 2.60 -7.76 -10.71
C ILE A 86 3.62 -7.40 -11.78
N ASP A 87 4.88 -7.72 -11.50
CA ASP A 87 5.95 -7.74 -12.47
C ASP A 87 5.84 -9.02 -13.31
N GLY A 88 5.37 -8.86 -14.54
CA GLY A 88 5.13 -9.98 -15.44
C GLY A 88 6.40 -10.65 -15.96
N ASP A 89 7.53 -9.96 -15.89
CA ASP A 89 8.82 -10.55 -16.28
C ASP A 89 9.31 -11.57 -15.23
N GLY A 90 8.86 -11.43 -13.99
CA GLY A 90 9.10 -12.36 -12.87
C GLY A 90 7.94 -13.29 -12.53
N HIS A 91 6.77 -13.09 -13.14
CA HIS A 91 5.54 -13.86 -12.89
C HIS A 91 4.94 -14.36 -14.19
N LEU A 92 5.66 -15.29 -14.84
CA LEU A 92 5.20 -15.88 -16.09
C LEU A 92 4.06 -16.86 -15.81
N PHE A 93 2.95 -16.72 -16.52
CA PHE A 93 1.88 -17.69 -16.49
C PHE A 93 2.34 -19.06 -16.98
N THR A 94 1.64 -20.11 -16.55
CA THR A 94 1.97 -21.47 -17.00
C THR A 94 1.79 -21.62 -18.51
N GLN A 95 2.53 -22.57 -19.10
CA GLN A 95 2.45 -22.86 -20.53
C GLN A 95 1.03 -23.16 -20.97
N ASP A 96 0.29 -23.95 -20.21
CA ASP A 96 -1.11 -24.33 -20.51
C ASP A 96 -2.00 -23.10 -20.64
N LEU A 97 -1.80 -22.07 -19.81
CA LEU A 97 -2.54 -20.84 -19.88
C LEU A 97 -2.16 -20.01 -21.11
N PHE A 98 -0.85 -19.87 -21.43
CA PHE A 98 -0.43 -19.14 -22.62
C PHE A 98 -0.88 -19.83 -23.91
N SER A 99 -0.70 -21.14 -24.04
CA SER A 99 -1.03 -21.89 -25.23
C SER A 99 -2.54 -21.97 -25.51
N ALA A 100 -3.38 -21.78 -24.48
CA ALA A 100 -4.83 -21.67 -24.64
C ALA A 100 -5.28 -20.30 -25.18
N GLY A 101 -4.37 -19.38 -25.46
CA GLY A 101 -4.66 -18.09 -26.09
C GLY A 101 -5.70 -17.28 -25.32
N GLN A 102 -6.74 -16.78 -26.00
CA GLN A 102 -7.76 -15.93 -25.39
C GLN A 102 -8.53 -16.62 -24.24
N ALA A 103 -8.81 -17.91 -24.35
CA ALA A 103 -9.45 -18.67 -23.28
C ALA A 103 -8.55 -18.77 -22.06
N GLY A 104 -7.24 -19.01 -22.29
CA GLY A 104 -6.23 -19.06 -21.24
C GLY A 104 -6.07 -17.74 -20.49
N GLY A 105 -6.13 -16.62 -21.19
CA GLY A 105 -6.10 -15.29 -20.57
C GLY A 105 -7.30 -15.04 -19.65
N ARG A 106 -8.50 -15.41 -20.06
CA ARG A 106 -9.70 -15.33 -19.20
C ARG A 106 -9.60 -16.23 -17.98
N THR A 107 -9.13 -17.45 -18.18
CA THR A 107 -8.90 -18.41 -17.08
C THR A 107 -7.87 -17.87 -16.08
N ALA A 108 -6.74 -17.32 -16.56
CA ALA A 108 -5.72 -16.74 -15.73
C ALA A 108 -6.24 -15.58 -14.86
N ALA A 109 -7.06 -14.71 -15.44
CA ALA A 109 -7.68 -13.62 -14.70
C ALA A 109 -8.66 -14.13 -13.62
N THR A 110 -9.46 -15.16 -13.93
CA THR A 110 -10.37 -15.80 -12.96
C THR A 110 -9.58 -16.43 -11.81
N LEU A 111 -8.57 -17.22 -12.09
CA LEU A 111 -7.74 -17.87 -11.07
C LEU A 111 -7.03 -16.84 -10.16
N LEU A 112 -6.50 -15.77 -10.74
CA LEU A 112 -5.90 -14.69 -9.94
C LEU A 112 -6.94 -14.02 -9.04
N ARG A 113 -8.10 -13.70 -9.58
CA ARG A 113 -9.19 -13.11 -8.80
C ARG A 113 -9.61 -14.00 -7.63
N GLU A 114 -9.76 -15.29 -7.87
CA GLU A 114 -10.11 -16.27 -6.83
C GLU A 114 -9.02 -16.39 -5.77
N ALA A 115 -7.75 -16.43 -6.16
CA ALA A 115 -6.62 -16.48 -5.23
C ALA A 115 -6.55 -15.24 -4.32
N LEU A 116 -6.72 -14.04 -4.91
CA LEU A 116 -6.72 -12.78 -4.16
C LEU A 116 -7.91 -12.70 -3.20
N LEU A 117 -9.12 -13.01 -3.66
CA LEU A 117 -10.32 -13.00 -2.81
C LEU A 117 -10.27 -14.07 -1.72
N GLY A 118 -9.74 -15.25 -2.02
CA GLY A 118 -9.56 -16.31 -1.04
C GLY A 118 -8.65 -15.85 0.11
N TYR A 119 -7.53 -15.22 -0.23
CA TYR A 119 -6.65 -14.65 0.79
C TYR A 119 -7.33 -13.57 1.64
N VAL A 120 -8.06 -12.67 1.01
CA VAL A 120 -8.78 -11.59 1.72
C VAL A 120 -9.89 -12.16 2.59
N ALA A 121 -10.62 -13.16 2.13
CA ALA A 121 -11.67 -13.81 2.91
C ALA A 121 -11.13 -14.50 4.16
N ASP A 122 -9.93 -15.09 4.06
CA ASP A 122 -9.24 -15.73 5.18
C ASP A 122 -8.77 -14.73 6.24
N LYS A 123 -8.24 -13.59 5.82
CA LYS A 123 -7.64 -12.59 6.71
C LYS A 123 -8.63 -11.54 7.20
N THR A 124 -9.53 -11.10 6.32
CA THR A 124 -10.48 -10.01 6.56
C THR A 124 -11.86 -10.33 5.95
N PRO A 125 -12.64 -11.27 6.55
CA PRO A 125 -13.89 -11.76 5.95
C PRO A 125 -14.91 -10.65 5.65
N GLY A 126 -14.94 -9.58 6.46
CA GLY A 126 -15.87 -8.47 6.28
C GLY A 126 -15.60 -7.61 5.04
N ILE A 127 -14.40 -7.71 4.46
CA ILE A 127 -13.95 -6.91 3.32
C ILE A 127 -14.19 -7.65 2.00
N ALA A 128 -13.95 -8.96 1.96
CA ALA A 128 -13.93 -9.77 0.74
C ALA A 128 -15.18 -9.60 -0.15
N ASN A 129 -16.36 -9.49 0.44
CA ASN A 129 -17.63 -9.38 -0.31
C ASN A 129 -17.92 -7.97 -0.85
N ARG A 130 -17.20 -6.95 -0.41
CA ARG A 130 -17.42 -5.55 -0.77
C ARG A 130 -16.27 -4.94 -1.54
N ALA A 131 -15.10 -5.61 -1.54
CA ALA A 131 -13.88 -5.09 -2.12
C ALA A 131 -13.94 -5.02 -3.65
N GLU A 132 -13.46 -3.91 -4.19
CA GLU A 132 -13.07 -3.80 -5.60
C GLU A 132 -11.62 -4.23 -5.75
N ILE A 133 -11.32 -5.02 -6.79
CA ILE A 133 -9.95 -5.49 -7.08
C ILE A 133 -9.44 -4.81 -8.33
N LEU A 134 -8.40 -4.00 -8.18
CA LEU A 134 -7.62 -3.45 -9.30
C LEU A 134 -6.36 -4.31 -9.47
N LEU A 135 -6.20 -4.96 -10.62
CA LEU A 135 -5.05 -5.78 -10.93
C LEU A 135 -4.35 -5.28 -12.19
N THR A 136 -3.07 -4.99 -12.07
CA THR A 136 -2.23 -4.59 -13.21
C THR A 136 -0.96 -5.41 -13.24
N ILE A 137 -0.72 -6.05 -14.39
CA ILE A 137 0.53 -6.74 -14.69
C ILE A 137 1.33 -5.85 -15.65
N PHE A 138 2.54 -5.51 -15.25
CA PHE A 138 3.48 -4.74 -16.10
C PHE A 138 4.54 -5.67 -16.62
N TRP A 139 4.84 -5.59 -17.88
CA TRP A 139 5.93 -6.36 -18.50
C TRP A 139 6.58 -5.64 -19.69
N ASN A 140 7.70 -6.15 -20.15
CA ASN A 140 8.25 -5.81 -21.45
C ASN A 140 7.63 -6.73 -22.50
N GLY A 141 6.54 -6.30 -23.11
CA GLY A 141 5.73 -7.12 -24.00
C GLY A 141 6.52 -7.73 -25.15
N LYS A 142 7.39 -6.96 -25.81
CA LYS A 142 8.21 -7.46 -26.92
C LYS A 142 9.24 -8.48 -26.45
N GLY A 143 10.02 -8.15 -25.43
CA GLY A 143 11.07 -9.02 -24.91
C GLY A 143 10.52 -10.32 -24.34
N LEU A 144 9.38 -10.22 -23.62
CA LEU A 144 8.70 -11.39 -23.07
C LEU A 144 8.17 -12.30 -24.17
N LYS A 145 7.48 -11.73 -25.16
CA LYS A 145 6.94 -12.46 -26.31
C LYS A 145 8.03 -13.25 -27.04
N GLU A 146 9.16 -12.61 -27.36
CA GLU A 146 10.31 -13.25 -27.99
C GLU A 146 10.89 -14.39 -27.11
N THR A 147 10.92 -14.20 -25.78
CA THR A 147 11.42 -15.20 -24.85
C THR A 147 10.52 -16.42 -24.77
N LEU A 148 9.21 -16.22 -24.65
CA LEU A 148 8.22 -17.32 -24.62
C LEU A 148 8.25 -18.17 -25.88
N MET A 149 8.32 -17.53 -27.03
CA MET A 149 8.44 -18.23 -28.33
C MET A 149 9.73 -19.02 -28.47
N ARG A 150 10.86 -18.43 -28.07
CA ARG A 150 12.16 -19.11 -28.12
C ARG A 150 12.19 -20.36 -27.24
N ASN A 151 11.43 -20.35 -26.16
CA ASN A 151 11.31 -21.51 -25.28
C ASN A 151 10.12 -22.42 -25.63
N ASN A 152 9.47 -22.21 -26.79
CA ASN A 152 8.32 -22.99 -27.26
C ASN A 152 7.14 -23.03 -26.24
N VAL A 153 6.91 -21.95 -25.50
CA VAL A 153 5.83 -21.84 -24.53
C VAL A 153 4.51 -21.54 -25.24
N CYS A 154 4.52 -20.62 -26.20
CA CYS A 154 3.36 -20.26 -27.00
C CYS A 154 3.78 -19.62 -28.34
N THR A 155 2.83 -19.53 -29.27
CA THR A 155 2.96 -18.80 -30.54
C THR A 155 2.66 -17.31 -30.36
N TRP A 156 2.88 -16.50 -31.42
CA TRP A 156 2.57 -15.07 -31.43
C TRP A 156 1.09 -14.82 -31.22
N ASP A 157 0.24 -15.56 -31.92
CA ASP A 157 -1.21 -15.41 -31.87
C ASP A 157 -1.79 -15.85 -30.53
N GLU A 158 -1.24 -16.91 -29.92
CA GLU A 158 -1.61 -17.37 -28.60
C GLU A 158 -1.27 -16.34 -27.51
N PHE A 159 -0.06 -15.72 -27.59
CA PHE A 159 0.30 -14.64 -26.65
C PHE A 159 -0.63 -13.43 -26.77
N ASP A 160 -0.86 -12.95 -28.00
CA ASP A 160 -1.76 -11.80 -28.22
C ASP A 160 -3.20 -12.14 -27.82
N GLY A 161 -3.65 -13.34 -28.16
CA GLY A 161 -4.93 -13.86 -27.69
C GLY A 161 -5.04 -13.89 -26.17
N PHE A 162 -4.00 -14.38 -25.49
CA PHE A 162 -3.94 -14.40 -24.03
C PHE A 162 -4.08 -13.01 -23.44
N CYS A 163 -3.31 -12.03 -23.92
CA CYS A 163 -3.41 -10.63 -23.46
C CYS A 163 -4.82 -10.05 -23.65
N HIS A 164 -5.42 -10.29 -24.82
CA HIS A 164 -6.79 -9.86 -25.09
C HIS A 164 -7.79 -10.53 -24.15
N GLY A 165 -7.68 -11.85 -23.94
CA GLY A 165 -8.55 -12.61 -23.04
C GLY A 165 -8.49 -12.13 -21.61
N PHE A 166 -7.28 -11.85 -21.11
CA PHE A 166 -7.06 -11.33 -19.78
C PHE A 166 -7.68 -9.94 -19.60
N ASN A 167 -7.37 -9.01 -20.51
CA ASN A 167 -7.85 -7.61 -20.45
C ASN A 167 -9.36 -7.47 -20.59
N GLN A 168 -10.02 -8.43 -21.29
CA GLN A 168 -11.47 -8.44 -21.48
C GLN A 168 -12.23 -9.14 -20.34
N SER A 169 -11.56 -9.86 -19.45
CA SER A 169 -12.21 -10.71 -18.45
C SER A 169 -12.87 -9.91 -17.32
N THR A 170 -12.21 -8.86 -16.86
CA THR A 170 -12.63 -8.05 -15.72
C THR A 170 -12.27 -6.58 -15.98
N HIS A 171 -13.20 -5.66 -15.69
CA HIS A 171 -13.03 -4.23 -16.01
C HIS A 171 -11.80 -3.56 -15.38
N LEU A 172 -11.36 -4.03 -14.22
CA LEU A 172 -10.23 -3.48 -13.48
C LEU A 172 -8.96 -4.34 -13.56
N PHE A 173 -8.95 -5.34 -14.46
CA PHE A 173 -7.77 -6.16 -14.71
C PHE A 173 -7.13 -5.74 -16.02
N SER A 174 -5.82 -5.54 -15.98
CA SER A 174 -5.08 -5.12 -17.16
C SER A 174 -3.68 -5.69 -17.21
N ILE A 175 -3.24 -5.99 -18.42
CA ILE A 175 -1.86 -6.23 -18.76
C ILE A 175 -1.36 -5.00 -19.52
N VAL A 176 -0.28 -4.40 -19.04
CA VAL A 176 0.29 -3.16 -19.58
C VAL A 176 1.68 -3.43 -20.08
N ASP A 177 1.90 -3.19 -21.38
CA ASP A 177 3.24 -3.15 -21.95
C ASP A 177 3.97 -1.88 -21.49
N ALA A 178 5.00 -2.05 -20.67
CA ALA A 178 5.83 -0.95 -20.18
C ALA A 178 6.90 -0.52 -21.21
N GLY A 179 7.00 -1.22 -22.33
CA GLY A 179 8.02 -0.99 -23.36
C GLY A 179 9.37 -1.61 -23.03
N ASN A 180 10.33 -1.39 -23.93
CA ASN A 180 11.65 -2.04 -23.88
C ASN A 180 12.69 -1.30 -23.01
N GLY A 181 12.28 -0.27 -22.26
CA GLY A 181 13.18 0.47 -21.37
C GLY A 181 13.68 -0.42 -20.22
N LYS A 182 14.99 -0.34 -19.93
CA LYS A 182 15.52 -0.98 -18.74
C LYS A 182 14.76 -0.51 -17.51
N GLU A 183 14.28 -1.43 -16.68
CA GLU A 183 13.52 -1.13 -15.45
C GLU A 183 12.20 -0.34 -15.68
N ALA A 184 11.66 -0.33 -16.93
CA ALA A 184 10.44 0.44 -17.21
C ALA A 184 9.22 -0.12 -16.48
N ALA A 185 9.08 -1.43 -16.39
CA ALA A 185 8.04 -2.10 -15.61
C ALA A 185 8.23 -1.82 -14.10
N ASP A 186 9.46 -1.99 -13.60
CA ASP A 186 9.80 -1.78 -12.18
C ASP A 186 9.47 -0.36 -11.71
N THR A 187 9.82 0.64 -12.51
CA THR A 187 9.54 2.05 -12.18
C THR A 187 8.04 2.29 -12.04
N LYS A 188 7.22 1.75 -12.96
CA LYS A 188 5.76 1.85 -12.87
C LYS A 188 5.23 1.17 -11.61
N ILE A 189 5.68 -0.04 -11.33
CA ILE A 189 5.26 -0.80 -10.15
C ILE A 189 5.64 -0.06 -8.86
N LYS A 190 6.87 0.46 -8.75
CA LYS A 190 7.33 1.23 -7.59
C LYS A 190 6.46 2.45 -7.32
N GLU A 191 6.14 3.23 -8.36
CA GLU A 191 5.30 4.42 -8.21
C GLU A 191 3.84 4.06 -7.87
N HIS A 192 3.27 3.01 -8.48
CA HIS A 192 1.94 2.54 -8.13
C HIS A 192 1.90 1.97 -6.70
N LEU A 193 2.95 1.24 -6.29
CA LEU A 193 3.06 0.69 -4.94
C LEU A 193 3.06 1.82 -3.89
N ARG A 194 3.86 2.86 -4.09
CA ARG A 194 3.86 4.05 -3.23
C ARG A 194 2.51 4.74 -3.21
N LEU A 195 1.93 5.00 -4.38
CA LEU A 195 0.65 5.71 -4.50
C LEU A 195 -0.47 4.98 -3.77
N PHE A 196 -0.66 3.70 -4.08
CA PHE A 196 -1.81 2.94 -3.57
C PHE A 196 -1.69 2.59 -2.10
N THR A 197 -0.50 2.37 -1.55
CA THR A 197 -0.34 2.12 -0.11
C THR A 197 -0.74 3.31 0.75
N HIS A 198 -0.61 4.55 0.22
CA HIS A 198 -1.01 5.77 0.91
C HIS A 198 -2.52 6.07 0.82
N PHE A 199 -3.25 5.43 -0.08
CA PHE A 199 -4.68 5.67 -0.17
C PHE A 199 -5.42 5.07 1.03
N PRO A 200 -6.27 5.86 1.72
CA PRO A 200 -7.02 5.39 2.88
C PRO A 200 -7.94 4.21 2.58
N GLN A 201 -8.55 4.18 1.38
CA GLN A 201 -9.43 3.09 0.94
C GLN A 201 -8.69 1.81 0.54
N THR A 202 -7.37 1.87 0.34
CA THR A 202 -6.59 0.69 0.00
C THR A 202 -6.32 -0.12 1.26
N GLU A 203 -6.93 -1.30 1.31
CA GLU A 203 -6.77 -2.23 2.43
C GLU A 203 -5.52 -3.10 2.28
N LEU A 204 -5.32 -3.65 1.08
CA LEU A 204 -4.19 -4.51 0.77
C LEU A 204 -3.63 -4.19 -0.61
N VAL A 205 -2.31 -4.32 -0.73
CA VAL A 205 -1.58 -4.28 -1.99
C VAL A 205 -0.83 -5.59 -2.16
N PHE A 206 -1.27 -6.40 -3.11
CA PHE A 206 -0.58 -7.61 -3.52
C PHE A 206 0.55 -7.24 -4.49
N PHE A 207 1.76 -7.52 -4.08
CA PHE A 207 2.98 -7.16 -4.81
C PHE A 207 3.67 -8.40 -5.37
N GLY A 208 3.75 -8.49 -6.69
CA GLY A 208 4.45 -9.54 -7.43
C GLY A 208 5.76 -9.04 -8.02
N GLY A 209 6.79 -8.87 -7.22
CA GLY A 209 8.12 -8.42 -7.65
C GLY A 209 9.25 -9.02 -6.81
N GLY A 210 8.95 -10.07 -6.06
CA GLY A 210 9.87 -10.66 -5.10
C GLY A 210 11.14 -11.32 -5.68
N HIS A 211 11.26 -11.41 -6.98
CA HIS A 211 12.41 -12.02 -7.68
C HIS A 211 13.57 -11.02 -7.89
N ASP A 212 13.37 -9.72 -7.68
CA ASP A 212 14.35 -8.67 -7.93
C ASP A 212 14.57 -7.78 -6.69
N ASN A 213 15.84 -7.58 -6.30
CA ASN A 213 16.26 -6.66 -5.25
C ASN A 213 15.98 -5.18 -5.59
N GLY A 214 15.73 -4.83 -6.84
CA GLY A 214 15.42 -3.48 -7.27
C GLY A 214 14.24 -2.84 -6.53
N TYR A 215 13.35 -3.64 -5.97
CA TYR A 215 12.19 -3.16 -5.19
C TYR A 215 12.47 -2.91 -3.72
N THR A 216 13.63 -3.34 -3.20
CA THR A 216 13.96 -3.29 -1.75
C THR A 216 13.86 -1.88 -1.19
N SER A 217 14.40 -0.89 -1.88
CA SER A 217 14.40 0.51 -1.42
C SER A 217 12.97 1.05 -1.22
N THR A 218 12.05 0.72 -2.13
CA THR A 218 10.65 1.13 -2.04
C THR A 218 9.95 0.44 -0.87
N LEU A 219 10.17 -0.87 -0.70
CA LEU A 219 9.57 -1.63 0.40
C LEU A 219 10.11 -1.17 1.77
N THR A 220 11.41 -0.88 1.88
CA THR A 220 12.00 -0.33 3.11
C THR A 220 11.47 1.07 3.45
N SER A 221 11.22 1.91 2.43
CA SER A 221 10.54 3.19 2.65
C SER A 221 9.15 2.99 3.26
N LEU A 222 8.36 2.09 2.69
CA LEU A 222 7.04 1.74 3.21
C LEU A 222 7.08 1.14 4.63
N GLU A 223 8.13 0.38 4.95
CA GLU A 223 8.36 -0.11 6.31
C GLU A 223 8.59 1.04 7.30
N THR A 224 9.46 1.99 6.93
CA THR A 224 9.76 3.18 7.74
C THR A 224 8.51 4.05 7.95
N GLU A 225 7.65 4.14 6.95
CA GLU A 225 6.38 4.87 7.00
C GLU A 225 5.26 4.10 7.74
N GLY A 226 5.52 2.85 8.15
CA GLY A 226 4.53 2.00 8.83
C GLY A 226 3.44 1.44 7.91
N LEU A 227 3.64 1.48 6.58
CA LEU A 227 2.66 1.06 5.56
C LEU A 227 2.91 -0.35 5.03
N LEU A 228 4.05 -0.98 5.38
CA LEU A 228 4.42 -2.30 4.88
C LEU A 228 3.42 -3.40 5.25
N HIS A 229 2.67 -3.22 6.34
CA HIS A 229 1.61 -4.15 6.76
C HIS A 229 0.47 -4.33 5.74
N LYS A 230 0.29 -3.35 4.84
CA LYS A 230 -0.67 -3.44 3.73
C LYS A 230 -0.15 -4.29 2.56
N VAL A 231 1.15 -4.59 2.52
CA VAL A 231 1.77 -5.26 1.37
C VAL A 231 1.81 -6.77 1.59
N VAL A 232 1.28 -7.52 0.62
CA VAL A 232 1.31 -8.98 0.57
C VAL A 232 2.11 -9.41 -0.65
N LEU A 233 3.13 -10.23 -0.45
CA LEU A 233 3.98 -10.72 -1.53
C LEU A 233 3.28 -11.85 -2.31
N VAL A 234 3.05 -11.65 -3.59
CA VAL A 234 2.62 -12.73 -4.50
C VAL A 234 3.84 -13.52 -4.93
N ARG A 235 3.78 -14.84 -4.73
CA ARG A 235 4.89 -15.73 -5.13
C ARG A 235 4.78 -16.11 -6.59
N GLY A 236 5.84 -15.83 -7.32
CA GLY A 236 6.05 -16.32 -8.69
C GLY A 236 7.07 -17.47 -8.69
N TYR A 237 8.32 -17.16 -9.05
CA TYR A 237 9.40 -18.15 -8.99
C TYR A 237 9.70 -18.62 -7.57
N SER A 238 10.31 -19.83 -7.47
CA SER A 238 10.71 -20.41 -6.17
C SER A 238 11.72 -19.53 -5.44
N ASP A 239 12.60 -18.85 -6.19
CA ASP A 239 13.64 -18.00 -5.63
C ASP A 239 13.13 -16.60 -5.32
N LEU A 240 13.35 -16.19 -4.09
CA LEU A 240 13.09 -14.85 -3.60
C LEU A 240 14.39 -14.08 -3.48
N ALA A 241 14.39 -12.82 -3.93
CA ALA A 241 15.53 -11.93 -3.78
C ALA A 241 15.94 -11.80 -2.30
N GLN A 242 17.27 -11.85 -2.06
CA GLN A 242 17.80 -11.97 -0.70
C GLN A 242 17.37 -10.84 0.21
N GLU A 243 17.39 -9.60 -0.28
CA GLU A 243 17.04 -8.42 0.51
C GLU A 243 15.54 -8.38 0.83
N ILE A 244 14.67 -8.76 -0.11
CA ILE A 244 13.22 -8.83 0.10
C ILE A 244 12.86 -9.88 1.16
N ARG A 245 13.61 -10.99 1.21
CA ARG A 245 13.41 -12.04 2.22
C ARG A 245 13.56 -11.51 3.66
N HIS A 246 14.43 -10.53 3.89
CA HIS A 246 14.63 -9.94 5.21
C HIS A 246 13.44 -9.13 5.70
N LEU A 247 12.61 -8.58 4.83
CA LEU A 247 11.42 -7.79 5.17
C LEU A 247 10.25 -8.65 5.71
N ARG A 248 10.34 -9.99 5.59
CA ARG A 248 9.37 -10.96 6.14
C ARG A 248 7.91 -10.63 5.79
N LEU A 249 7.68 -10.23 4.55
CA LEU A 249 6.34 -9.95 4.05
C LEU A 249 5.45 -11.19 4.19
N THR A 250 4.16 -10.97 4.43
CA THR A 250 3.17 -12.04 4.31
C THR A 250 3.07 -12.47 2.85
N GLU A 251 2.97 -13.78 2.59
CA GLU A 251 3.04 -14.34 1.25
C GLU A 251 1.70 -14.92 0.81
N LEU A 252 1.36 -14.71 -0.46
CA LEU A 252 0.29 -15.42 -1.18
C LEU A 252 0.94 -16.41 -2.17
N LEU A 253 0.65 -17.68 -2.00
CA LEU A 253 1.07 -18.74 -2.91
C LEU A 253 0.04 -18.90 -4.04
N THR A 254 0.49 -18.77 -5.29
CA THR A 254 -0.36 -18.86 -6.49
C THR A 254 -0.08 -20.15 -7.24
N THR A 255 -0.40 -21.28 -6.63
CA THR A 255 -0.14 -22.60 -7.22
C THR A 255 -0.89 -22.78 -8.53
N GLY A 256 -0.20 -23.21 -9.59
CA GLY A 256 -0.81 -23.51 -10.90
C GLY A 256 -1.11 -22.28 -11.76
N ILE A 257 -0.87 -21.07 -11.29
CA ILE A 257 -1.07 -19.83 -12.06
C ILE A 257 0.23 -19.41 -12.75
N PHE A 258 1.31 -19.30 -11.99
CA PHE A 258 2.62 -18.89 -12.48
C PHE A 258 3.60 -20.05 -12.53
N MET A 259 4.56 -19.96 -13.46
CA MET A 259 5.69 -20.87 -13.52
C MET A 259 6.54 -20.73 -12.27
N THR A 260 6.99 -21.83 -11.71
CA THR A 260 7.89 -21.86 -10.55
C THR A 260 9.37 -21.77 -10.92
N LYS A 261 9.69 -22.04 -12.19
CA LYS A 261 11.06 -22.00 -12.71
C LYS A 261 11.22 -20.92 -13.77
N LYS A 262 12.33 -20.19 -13.69
CA LYS A 262 12.68 -19.18 -14.68
C LYS A 262 12.99 -19.82 -16.02
N LEU A 263 12.49 -19.24 -17.10
CA LEU A 263 12.85 -19.66 -18.46
C LEU A 263 14.32 -19.34 -18.74
N ILE A 264 14.99 -20.21 -19.50
CA ILE A 264 16.40 -20.03 -19.84
C ILE A 264 16.48 -18.93 -20.90
N SER A 265 17.00 -17.78 -20.55
CA SER A 265 17.47 -16.78 -21.51
C SER A 265 18.88 -17.12 -21.92
N SER A 266 19.06 -18.06 -22.84
CA SER A 266 20.37 -18.27 -23.44
C SER A 266 20.65 -17.08 -24.36
N PRO A 267 21.75 -16.30 -24.16
CA PRO A 267 22.21 -15.42 -25.20
C PRO A 267 22.62 -16.31 -26.39
N ILE A 268 21.99 -16.12 -27.55
CA ILE A 268 22.50 -16.67 -28.79
C ILE A 268 23.86 -16.01 -28.97
N LYS A 269 24.95 -16.74 -28.66
CA LYS A 269 26.27 -16.41 -29.17
C LYS A 269 26.18 -16.61 -30.68
N GLY A 270 25.75 -15.57 -31.37
CA GLY A 270 25.91 -15.48 -32.81
C GLY A 270 27.39 -15.47 -33.10
N ASN A 271 27.94 -16.63 -33.47
CA ASN A 271 29.21 -16.74 -34.17
C ASN A 271 28.99 -16.22 -35.60
N ASN A 272 28.68 -14.94 -35.74
CA ASN A 272 28.85 -14.24 -36.97
C ASN A 272 30.26 -13.62 -36.96
N LYS A 273 31.27 -14.44 -37.22
CA LYS A 273 32.48 -13.90 -37.84
C LYS A 273 32.02 -13.29 -39.16
N PRO A 274 32.29 -12.02 -39.47
CA PRO A 274 32.12 -11.49 -40.81
C PRO A 274 33.10 -12.24 -41.69
N LEU A 275 32.59 -12.87 -42.76
CA LEU A 275 33.42 -13.35 -43.84
C LEU A 275 34.18 -12.14 -44.43
N PRO A 276 35.48 -12.24 -44.69
CA PRO A 276 36.21 -11.18 -45.34
C PRO A 276 35.65 -11.00 -46.77
N LEU A 277 35.07 -9.87 -47.05
CA LEU A 277 34.75 -9.44 -48.40
C LEU A 277 36.05 -9.00 -49.07
N ASP A 278 36.62 -9.87 -49.88
CA ASP A 278 37.66 -9.51 -50.82
C ASP A 278 37.10 -8.59 -51.92
N PHE A 279 37.27 -7.27 -51.69
CA PHE A 279 37.10 -6.32 -52.77
C PHE A 279 38.39 -6.18 -53.57
N HIS A 280 38.50 -6.91 -54.69
CA HIS A 280 39.43 -6.56 -55.79
C HIS A 280 38.89 -5.28 -56.46
N THR A 281 39.50 -4.16 -56.12
CA THR A 281 39.35 -2.87 -56.81
C THR A 281 40.09 -2.93 -58.14
N LYS A 282 39.38 -2.74 -59.23
CA LYS A 282 39.94 -2.16 -60.47
C LYS A 282 39.31 -0.80 -60.65
N SER A 283 40.12 0.25 -60.55
CA SER A 283 39.82 1.61 -60.96
C SER A 283 39.90 1.72 -62.49
N PRO A 284 39.16 2.58 -63.13
CA PRO A 284 39.70 3.48 -64.11
C PRO A 284 39.43 4.97 -63.79
N SER A 285 40.41 5.69 -64.25
CA SER A 285 40.73 7.08 -64.19
C SER A 285 39.72 8.05 -64.84
N SER A 286 39.60 9.23 -64.18
CA SER A 286 39.51 10.61 -64.77
C SER A 286 38.41 10.98 -65.75
N SER A 287 37.58 11.97 -65.32
CA SER A 287 37.62 13.30 -65.96
C SER A 287 36.65 14.26 -65.22
N SER A 288 37.20 15.41 -65.02
CA SER A 288 36.61 16.66 -64.61
C SER A 288 35.39 17.09 -65.46
N ASP A 289 34.37 17.66 -64.84
CA ASP A 289 33.80 18.91 -65.33
C ASP A 289 33.04 19.65 -64.24
N VAL A 290 33.39 20.90 -64.16
CA VAL A 290 32.86 21.99 -63.33
C VAL A 290 31.70 22.65 -64.06
N MET A 291 30.61 22.97 -63.34
CA MET A 291 29.77 24.15 -63.61
C MET A 291 28.77 24.31 -62.45
N SER A 292 28.99 25.24 -61.58
CA SER A 292 28.55 26.63 -61.43
C SER A 292 27.03 26.86 -61.29
N LEU A 293 26.71 27.28 -60.07
CA LEU A 293 25.83 28.39 -59.62
C LEU A 293 24.65 28.81 -60.50
N THR A 294 23.47 28.86 -59.92
CA THR A 294 22.66 30.10 -59.92
C THR A 294 21.71 30.16 -58.72
N GLU A 295 21.65 31.36 -58.16
CA GLU A 295 20.86 31.86 -57.02
C GLU A 295 19.40 32.12 -57.38
N ILE A 296 18.51 31.87 -56.39
CA ILE A 296 17.48 32.75 -55.73
C ILE A 296 16.46 33.52 -56.68
N PRO A 297 15.19 33.92 -56.28
CA PRO A 297 14.63 34.25 -54.96
C PRO A 297 13.14 33.91 -54.71
N GLY A 298 12.77 33.95 -53.45
CA GLY A 298 11.77 34.85 -52.91
C GLY A 298 10.30 34.47 -52.79
N GLY A 299 9.75 34.72 -51.60
CA GLY A 299 8.34 35.04 -51.31
C GLY A 299 7.59 33.88 -50.60
N GLY A 300 7.26 33.93 -49.40
CA GLY A 300 6.41 34.83 -48.66
C GLY A 300 5.11 34.15 -48.27
N THR A 301 4.81 34.23 -47.01
CA THR A 301 3.49 34.26 -46.35
C THR A 301 3.08 33.06 -45.50
N ASP A 302 2.90 33.42 -44.25
CA ASP A 302 2.13 32.86 -43.13
C ASP A 302 0.95 31.96 -43.49
N GLN A 303 0.85 30.84 -42.79
CA GLN A 303 -0.46 30.40 -42.29
C GLN A 303 -0.33 29.60 -40.96
N VAL A 304 -0.85 30.25 -39.92
CA VAL A 304 -1.16 29.72 -38.62
C VAL A 304 -2.28 28.70 -38.76
N SER A 305 -2.03 27.42 -38.38
CA SER A 305 -3.09 26.44 -38.24
C SER A 305 -3.46 26.28 -36.80
N ARG A 306 -4.65 26.75 -36.46
CA ARG A 306 -5.37 26.54 -35.21
C ARG A 306 -5.67 25.07 -35.00
N VAL A 307 -5.28 24.54 -33.82
CA VAL A 307 -5.77 23.27 -33.28
C VAL A 307 -7.07 23.54 -32.56
N THR A 308 -8.15 22.94 -33.01
CA THR A 308 -9.48 22.99 -32.39
C THR A 308 -9.64 21.75 -31.49
N PHE A 309 -9.82 21.99 -30.21
CA PHE A 309 -10.26 20.93 -29.28
C PHE A 309 -11.78 20.76 -29.37
N TYR A 310 -12.23 19.52 -29.56
CA TYR A 310 -13.62 19.13 -29.31
C TYR A 310 -13.73 18.53 -27.89
N ARG A 311 -14.79 18.96 -27.24
CA ARG A 311 -15.27 18.52 -25.93
C ARG A 311 -15.73 17.06 -25.96
#